data_10a9939bb09f22ce359cec1b01b3227c
#
_entry.id   10a9939bb09f22ce359cec1b01b3227c
#
_cell.length_a   1.000
_cell.length_b   1.000
_cell.length_c   1.000
_cell.angle_alpha   90.00
_cell.angle_beta   90.00
_cell.angle_gamma   90.00
#
_symmetry.space_group_name_H-M   'P 1'
#
loop_
_entity.id
_entity.type
_entity.pdbx_description
1 polymer ?
#
loop_
_entity_poly.entity_id
_entity_poly.type
_entity_poly.pdbx_seq_one_letter_code
_entity_poly.pdbx_strand_id
1 'polypeptide(L)'
;LNGSSLQINGKKCWHFATTGYLGLEQDMRLKQAGAEAIMKFGTQFPLSKTYISHPLYAELEQLLMQMFDQEVIICKNSTLAHLGIIPQLVGYDEVVILDHQVHWSVQQACSLLKNRGCVVELVRHNNMEQLEILINKYRNKKKKIWYMADGIYSMFGDHAPIDDLKELVKKYPELNLYFDDVHGMSWIG
;
A
#
# COMPACT_ATOMS: atom_id res chain seq x y z
N LEU A 1 13.02 -11.50 -22.22
CA LEU A 1 13.06 -10.85 -20.94
C LEU A 1 13.75 -11.79 -19.95
N ASN A 2 14.72 -11.30 -19.21
CA ASN A 2 15.41 -12.09 -18.18
C ASN A 2 15.75 -11.17 -16.99
N GLY A 3 14.89 -11.17 -15.98
CA GLY A 3 14.96 -10.23 -14.87
C GLY A 3 14.96 -8.79 -15.36
N SER A 4 15.98 -8.02 -15.01
CA SER A 4 16.15 -6.62 -15.39
C SER A 4 16.73 -6.41 -16.79
N SER A 5 16.93 -7.47 -17.60
CA SER A 5 17.50 -7.34 -18.95
C SER A 5 16.57 -7.87 -20.03
N LEU A 6 16.65 -7.25 -21.21
CA LEU A 6 15.93 -7.68 -22.40
C LEU A 6 16.80 -7.50 -23.63
N GLN A 7 16.44 -8.15 -24.73
CA GLN A 7 17.09 -7.96 -26.01
C GLN A 7 16.17 -7.16 -26.95
N ILE A 8 16.71 -6.09 -27.54
CA ILE A 8 16.04 -5.29 -28.57
C ILE A 8 16.96 -5.27 -29.79
N ASN A 9 16.49 -5.81 -30.90
CA ASN A 9 17.24 -5.88 -32.17
C ASN A 9 18.66 -6.48 -31.99
N GLY A 10 18.75 -7.57 -31.20
CA GLY A 10 20.02 -8.26 -30.90
C GLY A 10 20.92 -7.58 -29.87
N LYS A 11 20.57 -6.42 -29.37
CA LYS A 11 21.34 -5.71 -28.32
C LYS A 11 20.74 -5.97 -26.96
N LYS A 12 21.61 -6.30 -25.99
CA LYS A 12 21.20 -6.42 -24.57
C LYS A 12 20.98 -5.02 -23.99
N CYS A 13 19.81 -4.81 -23.43
CA CYS A 13 19.40 -3.57 -22.77
C CYS A 13 18.97 -3.86 -21.32
N TRP A 14 19.18 -2.90 -20.43
CA TRP A 14 18.58 -2.92 -19.10
C TRP A 14 17.22 -2.24 -19.16
N HIS A 15 16.28 -2.71 -18.35
CA HIS A 15 14.98 -2.06 -18.19
C HIS A 15 14.62 -1.88 -16.71
N PHE A 16 13.81 -0.87 -16.45
CA PHE A 16 13.33 -0.50 -15.11
C PHE A 16 11.80 -0.56 -15.03
N ALA A 17 11.18 -1.34 -15.89
CA ALA A 17 9.72 -1.43 -16.02
C ALA A 17 9.07 -2.49 -15.11
N THR A 18 9.83 -3.09 -14.21
CA THR A 18 9.34 -4.08 -13.25
C THR A 18 9.55 -3.61 -11.83
N THR A 19 8.70 -4.08 -10.91
CA THR A 19 8.79 -3.82 -9.47
C THR A 19 9.56 -4.91 -8.71
N GLY A 20 10.34 -5.72 -9.42
CA GLY A 20 11.17 -6.78 -8.88
C GLY A 20 12.45 -6.25 -8.22
N TYR A 21 12.33 -5.36 -7.24
CA TYR A 21 13.47 -4.66 -6.61
C TYR A 21 14.53 -5.59 -6.05
N LEU A 22 14.13 -6.71 -5.46
CA LEU A 22 15.03 -7.70 -4.87
C LEU A 22 15.45 -8.81 -5.85
N GLY A 23 14.91 -8.82 -7.08
CA GLY A 23 15.19 -9.86 -8.08
C GLY A 23 14.66 -11.25 -7.70
N LEU A 24 13.79 -11.35 -6.71
CA LEU A 24 13.28 -12.61 -6.19
C LEU A 24 12.46 -13.40 -7.20
N GLU A 25 11.88 -12.74 -8.20
CA GLU A 25 11.15 -13.39 -9.30
C GLU A 25 12.03 -14.35 -10.13
N GLN A 26 13.36 -14.23 -10.02
CA GLN A 26 14.33 -15.12 -10.67
C GLN A 26 14.89 -16.20 -9.74
N ASP A 27 14.61 -16.14 -8.44
CA ASP A 27 15.10 -17.13 -7.47
C ASP A 27 14.54 -18.53 -7.77
N MET A 28 15.42 -19.49 -7.91
CA MET A 28 15.04 -20.87 -8.25
C MET A 28 14.20 -21.53 -7.16
N ARG A 29 14.42 -21.18 -5.89
CA ARG A 29 13.62 -21.71 -4.76
C ARG A 29 12.17 -21.29 -4.89
N LEU A 30 11.91 -20.03 -5.25
CA LEU A 30 10.54 -19.51 -5.44
C LEU A 30 9.88 -20.12 -6.68
N LYS A 31 10.62 -20.24 -7.79
CA LYS A 31 10.12 -20.88 -9.01
C LYS A 31 9.73 -22.32 -8.77
N GLN A 32 10.59 -23.07 -8.08
CA GLN A 32 10.34 -24.47 -7.76
C GLN A 32 9.14 -24.62 -6.82
N ALA A 33 9.09 -23.87 -5.72
CA ALA A 33 7.97 -23.87 -4.79
C ALA A 33 6.64 -23.54 -5.48
N GLY A 34 6.65 -22.56 -6.40
CA GLY A 34 5.47 -22.22 -7.22
C GLY A 34 5.03 -23.38 -8.12
N ALA A 35 5.97 -24.03 -8.79
CA ALA A 35 5.67 -25.18 -9.65
C ALA A 35 5.11 -26.37 -8.84
N GLU A 36 5.71 -26.67 -7.70
CA GLU A 36 5.25 -27.73 -6.79
C GLU A 36 3.84 -27.43 -6.25
N ALA A 37 3.57 -26.17 -5.87
CA ALA A 37 2.26 -25.76 -5.42
C ALA A 37 1.19 -25.91 -6.52
N ILE A 38 1.49 -25.54 -7.75
CA ILE A 38 0.59 -25.74 -8.90
C ILE A 38 0.31 -27.24 -9.13
N MET A 39 1.35 -28.06 -9.09
CA MET A 39 1.19 -29.53 -9.29
C MET A 39 0.37 -30.17 -8.16
N LYS A 40 0.52 -29.69 -6.93
CA LYS A 40 -0.16 -30.22 -5.75
C LYS A 40 -1.61 -29.75 -5.61
N PHE A 41 -1.86 -28.47 -5.88
CA PHE A 41 -3.12 -27.81 -5.55
C PHE A 41 -3.90 -27.35 -6.77
N GLY A 42 -3.32 -27.41 -7.98
CA GLY A 42 -3.92 -26.93 -9.23
C GLY A 42 -3.69 -25.45 -9.48
N THR A 43 -4.33 -24.93 -10.51
CA THR A 43 -4.13 -23.55 -11.00
C THR A 43 -5.16 -22.57 -10.47
N GLN A 44 -6.12 -23.02 -9.67
CA GLN A 44 -7.18 -22.19 -9.12
C GLN A 44 -7.34 -22.47 -7.63
N PHE A 45 -7.30 -21.39 -6.83
CA PHE A 45 -7.51 -21.44 -5.39
C PHE A 45 -8.66 -20.51 -4.98
N PRO A 46 -9.35 -20.84 -3.86
CA PRO A 46 -10.30 -19.92 -3.26
C PRO A 46 -9.60 -18.62 -2.83
N LEU A 47 -9.99 -17.48 -3.40
CA LEU A 47 -9.46 -16.17 -3.01
C LEU A 47 -10.20 -15.59 -1.80
N SER A 48 -11.47 -15.99 -1.63
CA SER A 48 -12.25 -15.59 -0.46
C SER A 48 -11.91 -16.52 0.70
N LYS A 49 -11.36 -15.94 1.77
CA LYS A 49 -11.07 -16.66 3.01
C LYS A 49 -12.32 -16.94 3.86
N THR A 50 -13.51 -16.49 3.43
CA THR A 50 -14.76 -16.57 4.20
C THR A 50 -15.22 -18.01 4.41
N TYR A 51 -15.12 -18.84 3.38
CA TYR A 51 -15.60 -20.22 3.41
C TYR A 51 -14.48 -21.25 3.48
N ILE A 52 -13.41 -21.03 2.72
CA ILE A 52 -12.25 -21.91 2.62
C ILE A 52 -10.99 -21.06 2.57
N SER A 53 -10.04 -21.35 3.44
CA SER A 53 -8.71 -20.74 3.41
C SER A 53 -7.66 -21.80 3.09
N HIS A 54 -6.76 -21.49 2.18
CA HIS A 54 -5.62 -22.35 1.89
C HIS A 54 -4.62 -22.31 3.06
N PRO A 55 -4.07 -23.46 3.54
CA PRO A 55 -3.15 -23.48 4.68
C PRO A 55 -1.94 -22.56 4.52
N LEU A 56 -1.42 -22.42 3.30
CA LEU A 56 -0.27 -21.55 3.01
C LEU A 56 -0.53 -20.07 3.31
N TYR A 57 -1.78 -19.61 3.35
CA TYR A 57 -2.08 -18.23 3.76
C TYR A 57 -1.74 -17.99 5.22
N ALA A 58 -2.15 -18.91 6.11
CA ALA A 58 -1.87 -18.79 7.53
C ALA A 58 -0.36 -18.86 7.82
N GLU A 59 0.36 -19.78 7.15
CA GLU A 59 1.80 -19.89 7.28
C GLU A 59 2.52 -18.62 6.81
N LEU A 60 2.13 -18.06 5.67
CA LEU A 60 2.71 -16.83 5.14
C LEU A 60 2.39 -15.62 6.03
N GLU A 61 1.16 -15.50 6.52
CA GLU A 61 0.78 -14.44 7.47
C GLU A 61 1.62 -14.51 8.74
N GLN A 62 1.84 -15.69 9.31
CA GLN A 62 2.72 -15.88 10.48
C GLN A 62 4.16 -15.45 10.21
N LEU A 63 4.73 -15.84 9.08
CA LEU A 63 6.10 -15.44 8.70
C LEU A 63 6.23 -13.93 8.53
N LEU A 64 5.24 -13.30 7.89
CA LEU A 64 5.22 -11.85 7.70
C LEU A 64 4.97 -11.10 9.03
N MET A 65 4.13 -11.61 9.93
CA MET A 65 3.99 -11.06 11.28
C MET A 65 5.30 -11.10 12.06
N GLN A 66 6.08 -12.18 11.95
CA GLN A 66 7.42 -12.27 12.56
C GLN A 66 8.41 -11.28 11.93
N MET A 67 8.31 -11.07 10.61
CA MET A 67 9.20 -10.15 9.87
C MET A 67 8.93 -8.68 10.20
N PHE A 68 7.64 -8.31 10.32
CA PHE A 68 7.23 -6.91 10.49
C PHE A 68 6.85 -6.53 11.93
N ASP A 69 6.79 -7.51 12.84
CA ASP A 69 6.32 -7.33 14.22
C ASP A 69 4.95 -6.63 14.29
N GLN A 70 4.06 -6.96 13.35
CA GLN A 70 2.73 -6.39 13.21
C GLN A 70 1.73 -7.44 12.72
N GLU A 71 0.44 -7.20 12.99
CA GLU A 71 -0.64 -8.00 12.41
C GLU A 71 -0.65 -7.85 10.88
N VAL A 72 -0.74 -8.96 10.17
CA VAL A 72 -0.69 -9.01 8.71
C VAL A 72 -1.91 -9.71 8.13
N ILE A 73 -2.47 -9.13 7.08
CA ILE A 73 -3.51 -9.74 6.25
C ILE A 73 -3.00 -9.80 4.80
N ILE A 74 -3.00 -11.00 4.23
CA ILE A 74 -2.60 -11.19 2.84
C ILE A 74 -3.80 -10.95 1.93
N CYS A 75 -3.58 -10.17 0.88
CA CYS A 75 -4.53 -9.95 -0.21
C CYS A 75 -3.85 -10.20 -1.57
N LYS A 76 -4.63 -10.22 -2.64
CA LYS A 76 -4.11 -10.52 -3.99
C LYS A 76 -3.14 -9.46 -4.51
N ASN A 77 -3.45 -8.20 -4.29
CA ASN A 77 -2.63 -7.04 -4.64
C ASN A 77 -3.07 -5.82 -3.83
N SER A 78 -2.23 -4.78 -3.81
CA SER A 78 -2.49 -3.54 -3.07
C SER A 78 -3.73 -2.79 -3.54
N THR A 79 -3.99 -2.74 -4.85
CA THR A 79 -5.18 -2.06 -5.40
C THR A 79 -6.47 -2.63 -4.81
N LEU A 80 -6.61 -3.96 -4.79
CA LEU A 80 -7.77 -4.62 -4.17
C LEU A 80 -7.79 -4.43 -2.65
N ALA A 81 -6.62 -4.38 -2.00
CA ALA A 81 -6.52 -4.07 -0.59
C ALA A 81 -7.08 -2.69 -0.29
N HIS A 82 -6.64 -1.65 -1.00
CA HIS A 82 -7.13 -0.29 -0.81
C HIS A 82 -8.65 -0.18 -1.02
N LEU A 83 -9.16 -0.76 -2.10
CA LEU A 83 -10.60 -0.77 -2.40
C LEU A 83 -11.43 -1.49 -1.33
N GLY A 84 -10.87 -2.52 -0.70
CA GLY A 84 -11.54 -3.27 0.37
C GLY A 84 -11.42 -2.61 1.75
N ILE A 85 -10.24 -2.12 2.10
CA ILE A 85 -9.90 -1.66 3.45
C ILE A 85 -10.34 -0.21 3.69
N ILE A 86 -9.98 0.71 2.81
CA ILE A 86 -10.22 2.15 3.03
C ILE A 86 -11.69 2.46 3.30
N PRO A 87 -12.67 1.93 2.53
CA PRO A 87 -14.09 2.20 2.80
C PRO A 87 -14.60 1.60 4.12
N GLN A 88 -13.90 0.65 4.72
CA GLN A 88 -14.25 0.06 6.02
C GLN A 88 -13.53 0.77 7.18
N LEU A 89 -12.31 1.26 6.91
CA LEU A 89 -11.46 1.93 7.88
C LEU A 89 -11.96 3.32 8.24
N VAL A 90 -12.45 4.06 7.24
CA VAL A 90 -12.88 5.46 7.39
C VAL A 90 -14.37 5.55 7.70
N GLY A 91 -14.69 6.11 8.86
CA GLY A 91 -16.07 6.32 9.32
C GLY A 91 -16.74 7.53 8.65
N TYR A 92 -18.06 7.61 8.77
CA TYR A 92 -18.87 8.70 8.18
C TYR A 92 -18.56 10.08 8.78
N ASP A 93 -18.18 10.13 10.07
CA ASP A 93 -17.83 11.37 10.78
C ASP A 93 -16.31 11.62 10.81
N GLU A 94 -15.64 11.18 9.78
CA GLU A 94 -14.20 11.31 9.63
C GLU A 94 -13.87 12.08 8.34
N VAL A 95 -12.64 12.52 8.22
CA VAL A 95 -12.15 13.22 7.03
C VAL A 95 -10.89 12.56 6.52
N VAL A 96 -10.75 12.50 5.22
CA VAL A 96 -9.53 12.04 4.54
C VAL A 96 -8.83 13.23 3.89
N ILE A 97 -7.54 13.33 4.08
CA ILE A 97 -6.65 14.27 3.42
C ILE A 97 -5.66 13.44 2.60
N LEU A 98 -5.69 13.58 1.29
CA LEU A 98 -4.82 12.85 0.37
C LEU A 98 -3.62 13.72 -0.01
N ASP A 99 -2.43 13.13 -0.01
CA ASP A 99 -1.33 13.68 -0.80
C ASP A 99 -1.72 13.67 -2.28
N HIS A 100 -1.43 14.77 -2.98
CA HIS A 100 -1.80 14.91 -4.40
C HIS A 100 -1.17 13.82 -5.30
N GLN A 101 -0.03 13.26 -4.91
CA GLN A 101 0.69 12.24 -5.66
C GLN A 101 0.46 10.82 -5.14
N VAL A 102 -0.35 10.62 -4.09
CA VAL A 102 -0.68 9.28 -3.61
C VAL A 102 -1.21 8.41 -4.76
N HIS A 103 -0.84 7.15 -4.75
CA HIS A 103 -1.15 6.23 -5.84
C HIS A 103 -2.64 6.23 -6.21
N TRP A 104 -2.92 6.12 -7.51
CA TRP A 104 -4.27 6.15 -8.07
C TRP A 104 -5.24 5.19 -7.37
N SER A 105 -4.80 4.00 -6.95
CA SER A 105 -5.66 3.02 -6.27
C SER A 105 -6.20 3.52 -4.93
N VAL A 106 -5.40 4.28 -4.17
CA VAL A 106 -5.83 4.94 -2.93
C VAL A 106 -6.84 6.03 -3.25
N GLN A 107 -6.59 6.85 -4.26
CA GLN A 107 -7.52 7.89 -4.71
C GLN A 107 -8.87 7.29 -5.14
N GLN A 108 -8.86 6.18 -5.88
CA GLN A 108 -10.09 5.47 -6.28
C GLN A 108 -10.85 4.91 -5.08
N ALA A 109 -10.18 4.31 -4.12
CA ALA A 109 -10.81 3.85 -2.89
C ALA A 109 -11.47 5.01 -2.12
N CYS A 110 -10.81 6.17 -2.05
CA CYS A 110 -11.37 7.37 -1.44
C CYS A 110 -12.54 7.98 -2.22
N SER A 111 -12.65 7.74 -3.53
CA SER A 111 -13.83 8.17 -4.30
C SER A 111 -15.11 7.48 -3.82
N LEU A 112 -15.00 6.23 -3.33
CA LEU A 112 -16.14 5.51 -2.73
C LEU A 112 -16.61 6.18 -1.43
N LEU A 113 -15.68 6.78 -0.68
CA LEU A 113 -16.01 7.55 0.53
C LEU A 113 -16.76 8.83 0.19
N LYS A 114 -16.37 9.54 -0.87
CA LYS A 114 -17.10 10.73 -1.36
C LYS A 114 -18.56 10.41 -1.69
N ASN A 115 -18.80 9.26 -2.33
CA ASN A 115 -20.17 8.80 -2.64
C ASN A 115 -21.01 8.51 -1.38
N ARG A 116 -20.37 8.30 -0.23
CA ARG A 116 -21.01 8.15 1.07
C ARG A 116 -21.13 9.47 1.86
N GLY A 117 -20.74 10.60 1.26
CA GLY A 117 -20.77 11.93 1.91
C GLY A 117 -19.57 12.22 2.82
N CYS A 118 -18.54 11.40 2.83
CA CYS A 118 -17.31 11.70 3.57
C CYS A 118 -16.53 12.85 2.89
N VAL A 119 -15.94 13.69 3.70
CA VAL A 119 -15.07 14.77 3.20
C VAL A 119 -13.73 14.18 2.79
N VAL A 120 -13.31 14.50 1.58
CA VAL A 120 -11.99 14.12 1.06
C VAL A 120 -11.33 15.38 0.50
N GLU A 121 -10.26 15.82 1.15
CA GLU A 121 -9.44 16.99 0.78
C GLU A 121 -8.15 16.53 0.10
N LEU A 122 -7.50 17.45 -0.61
CA LEU A 122 -6.20 17.24 -1.23
C LEU A 122 -5.20 18.25 -0.68
N VAL A 123 -3.98 17.82 -0.44
CA VAL A 123 -2.83 18.67 -0.19
C VAL A 123 -1.81 18.54 -1.31
N ARG A 124 -1.04 19.59 -1.54
CA ARG A 124 0.12 19.51 -2.43
C ARG A 124 1.10 18.48 -1.90
N HIS A 125 1.77 17.82 -2.82
CA HIS A 125 2.74 16.80 -2.51
C HIS A 125 3.73 17.22 -1.43
N ASN A 126 3.80 16.41 -0.37
CA ASN A 126 4.67 16.61 0.80
C ASN A 126 4.56 17.98 1.47
N ASN A 127 3.42 18.68 1.33
CA ASN A 127 3.22 20.00 1.93
C ASN A 127 2.63 19.89 3.34
N MET A 128 3.51 19.82 4.34
CA MET A 128 3.13 19.65 5.74
C MET A 128 2.44 20.88 6.34
N GLU A 129 2.75 22.09 5.86
CA GLU A 129 2.04 23.31 6.29
C GLU A 129 0.59 23.28 5.86
N GLN A 130 0.32 22.92 4.61
CA GLN A 130 -1.04 22.77 4.11
C GLN A 130 -1.79 21.65 4.81
N LEU A 131 -1.12 20.54 5.11
CA LEU A 131 -1.67 19.43 5.90
C LEU A 131 -2.09 19.93 7.29
N GLU A 132 -1.23 20.67 7.97
CA GLU A 132 -1.51 21.18 9.31
C GLU A 132 -2.68 22.19 9.32
N ILE A 133 -2.80 23.03 8.29
CA ILE A 133 -3.96 23.92 8.10
C ILE A 133 -5.26 23.11 8.02
N LEU A 134 -5.27 22.01 7.25
CA LEU A 134 -6.46 21.16 7.11
C LEU A 134 -6.74 20.37 8.42
N ILE A 135 -5.72 19.89 9.12
CA ILE A 135 -5.90 19.28 10.44
C ILE A 135 -6.61 20.26 11.37
N ASN A 136 -6.11 21.51 11.48
CA ASN A 136 -6.72 22.54 12.33
C ASN A 136 -8.16 22.91 11.90
N LYS A 137 -8.47 22.84 10.60
CA LYS A 137 -9.84 23.05 10.08
C LYS A 137 -10.82 22.00 10.58
N TYR A 138 -10.37 20.74 10.76
CA TYR A 138 -11.25 19.60 11.02
C TYR A 138 -11.15 19.02 12.44
N ARG A 139 -10.07 19.22 13.21
CA ARG A 139 -9.82 18.61 14.51
C ARG A 139 -10.95 18.74 15.56
N ASN A 140 -11.70 19.82 15.51
CA ASN A 140 -12.83 20.07 16.42
C ASN A 140 -14.20 19.74 15.80
N LYS A 141 -14.23 19.20 14.57
CA LYS A 141 -15.45 18.96 13.80
C LYS A 141 -15.60 17.50 13.38
N LYS A 142 -14.51 16.74 13.40
CA LYS A 142 -14.44 15.37 12.95
C LYS A 142 -13.77 14.49 13.99
N LYS A 143 -14.24 13.23 14.08
CA LYS A 143 -13.76 12.27 15.06
C LYS A 143 -12.32 11.84 14.80
N LYS A 144 -11.97 11.64 13.53
CA LYS A 144 -10.61 11.31 13.08
C LYS A 144 -10.28 12.04 11.79
N ILE A 145 -9.01 12.26 11.59
CA ILE A 145 -8.44 12.83 10.38
C ILE A 145 -7.46 11.80 9.85
N TRP A 146 -7.66 11.36 8.61
CA TRP A 146 -6.77 10.44 7.93
C TRP A 146 -5.90 11.20 6.95
N TYR A 147 -4.60 11.09 7.07
CA TYR A 147 -3.68 11.49 6.00
C TYR A 147 -3.23 10.24 5.27
N MET A 148 -3.39 10.23 3.94
CA MET A 148 -3.04 9.10 3.10
C MET A 148 -1.98 9.50 2.08
N ALA A 149 -0.89 8.75 2.01
CA ALA A 149 0.29 9.03 1.23
C ALA A 149 0.95 7.71 0.78
N ASP A 150 1.88 7.78 -0.18
CA ASP A 150 2.78 6.66 -0.46
C ASP A 150 4.00 6.73 0.45
N GLY A 151 4.53 5.60 0.88
CA GLY A 151 5.81 5.54 1.57
C GLY A 151 6.93 5.98 0.62
N ILE A 152 7.00 5.36 -0.55
CA ILE A 152 7.81 5.79 -1.69
C ILE A 152 6.91 6.02 -2.89
N TYR A 153 7.02 7.20 -3.50
CA TYR A 153 6.26 7.57 -4.69
C TYR A 153 6.91 7.00 -5.96
N SER A 154 6.23 6.06 -6.61
CA SER A 154 6.78 5.28 -7.71
C SER A 154 7.27 6.10 -8.91
N MET A 155 6.61 7.23 -9.21
CA MET A 155 6.90 8.03 -10.40
C MET A 155 8.10 8.96 -10.22
N PHE A 156 8.43 9.33 -8.98
CA PHE A 156 9.45 10.33 -8.68
C PHE A 156 10.60 9.77 -7.83
N GLY A 157 10.38 8.66 -7.11
CA GLY A 157 11.37 8.01 -6.27
C GLY A 157 11.65 8.76 -4.96
N ASP A 158 10.87 9.76 -4.64
CA ASP A 158 10.89 10.44 -3.34
C ASP A 158 9.95 9.73 -2.34
N HIS A 159 9.98 10.16 -1.10
CA HIS A 159 9.28 9.52 0.01
C HIS A 159 8.48 10.53 0.85
N ALA A 160 7.51 10.01 1.59
CA ALA A 160 6.77 10.82 2.55
C ALA A 160 7.72 11.40 3.64
N PRO A 161 7.49 12.63 4.11
CA PRO A 161 8.29 13.27 5.15
C PRO A 161 7.95 12.69 6.54
N ILE A 162 8.44 11.47 6.80
CA ILE A 162 8.08 10.66 7.96
C ILE A 162 8.33 11.36 9.29
N ASP A 163 9.46 12.10 9.42
CA ASP A 163 9.79 12.77 10.66
C ASP A 163 8.84 13.95 10.96
N ASP A 164 8.48 14.72 9.96
CA ASP A 164 7.45 15.77 10.10
C ASP A 164 6.09 15.17 10.45
N LEU A 165 5.72 14.06 9.82
CA LEU A 165 4.48 13.35 10.11
C LEU A 165 4.45 12.79 11.53
N LYS A 166 5.56 12.27 12.06
CA LYS A 166 5.67 11.85 13.46
C LYS A 166 5.40 13.01 14.43
N GLU A 167 5.94 14.20 14.15
CA GLU A 167 5.68 15.38 14.97
C GLU A 167 4.20 15.82 14.90
N LEU A 168 3.60 15.76 13.72
CA LEU A 168 2.18 16.07 13.56
C LEU A 168 1.28 15.07 14.31
N VAL A 169 1.57 13.77 14.27
CA VAL A 169 0.80 12.76 15.03
C VAL A 169 0.92 12.97 16.53
N LYS A 170 2.12 13.32 17.04
CA LYS A 170 2.30 13.68 18.47
C LYS A 170 1.48 14.89 18.85
N LYS A 171 1.42 15.90 17.98
CA LYS A 171 0.71 17.18 18.22
C LYS A 171 -0.81 17.05 18.08
N TYR A 172 -1.28 16.16 17.20
CA TYR A 172 -2.69 15.99 16.87
C TYR A 172 -3.14 14.54 17.04
N PRO A 173 -3.63 14.16 18.24
CA PRO A 173 -4.02 12.77 18.52
C PRO A 173 -5.15 12.22 17.63
N GLU A 174 -5.93 13.10 16.99
CA GLU A 174 -6.96 12.75 16.02
C GLU A 174 -6.42 12.41 14.63
N LEU A 175 -5.14 12.71 14.35
CA LEU A 175 -4.48 12.39 13.08
C LEU A 175 -4.07 10.92 13.04
N ASN A 176 -4.49 10.25 11.98
CA ASN A 176 -4.12 8.87 11.66
C ASN A 176 -3.42 8.86 10.30
N LEU A 177 -2.44 8.00 10.14
CA LEU A 177 -1.68 7.86 8.90
C LEU A 177 -2.06 6.56 8.19
N TYR A 178 -2.15 6.62 6.88
CA TYR A 178 -2.31 5.46 6.01
C TYR A 178 -1.28 5.56 4.89
N PHE A 179 -0.42 4.55 4.79
CA PHE A 179 0.62 4.51 3.75
C PHE A 179 0.38 3.36 2.77
N ASP A 180 0.54 3.66 1.48
CA ASP A 180 0.83 2.68 0.45
C ASP A 180 2.35 2.57 0.34
N ASP A 181 2.93 1.49 0.84
CA ASP A 181 4.38 1.28 0.85
C ASP A 181 4.83 0.12 -0.06
N VAL A 182 4.08 -0.15 -1.12
CA VAL A 182 4.40 -1.21 -2.10
C VAL A 182 5.80 -1.03 -2.69
N HIS A 183 6.24 0.22 -2.87
CA HIS A 183 7.53 0.55 -3.46
C HIS A 183 8.67 0.65 -2.45
N GLY A 184 8.39 0.69 -1.14
CA GLY A 184 9.39 0.76 -0.07
C GLY A 184 9.59 -0.56 0.66
N MET A 185 8.57 -1.40 0.70
CA MET A 185 8.55 -2.61 1.52
C MET A 185 9.75 -3.54 1.25
N SER A 186 10.44 -3.91 2.32
CA SER A 186 11.54 -4.88 2.37
C SER A 186 12.89 -4.45 1.77
N TRP A 187 13.03 -3.24 1.22
CA TRP A 187 14.33 -2.77 0.74
C TRP A 187 14.75 -1.41 1.32
N ILE A 188 13.81 -0.69 1.87
CA ILE A 188 14.06 0.50 2.68
C ILE A 188 13.18 0.41 3.93
N GLY A 189 13.67 0.82 5.08
CA GLY A 189 12.96 0.77 6.34
C GLY A 189 13.33 1.93 7.24
#